data_db781d9219cbfd645838860d26896653
#
_entry.id   db781d9219cbfd645838860d26896653
#
_cell.length_a   1.000
_cell.length_b   1.000
_cell.length_c   1.000
_cell.angle_alpha   90.00
_cell.angle_beta   90.00
_cell.angle_gamma   90.00
#
_symmetry.space_group_name_H-M   'P 1'
#
loop_
_entity.id
_entity.type
_entity.pdbx_description
1 polymer ?
#
loop_
_entity_poly.entity_id
_entity_poly.type
_entity_poly.pdbx_seq_one_letter_code
_entity_poly.pdbx_strand_id
1 'polypeptide(L)'
;MKRNYSGSLYLPLLLLLLLFSCKEKKETHSVTTAHVHNEETKYTCPMHPQIVREQPGKCPICGMDLVPMSSSKELHLDSSILPLLKPVNEQVVSTISTITPERGSRIFSLPIEGIVTYDTRKQESISSRVAGRIEKMYIKYNYQPVSKGQLIMEIYSPDLAAAQRELIYLSKNDDDAALLQRAKQRLGLLGMQPAQINQVISTGKPLYRVPVYSTVSGYIVEKNVATNAAAGALPSSGAASANNGMGTMESGAAASNVTATQQTINPSPVMIREGQYLGTGETVFTIYKDNSMVAEFSFAPALAAELKREQKLLYHTLANANNIRTGSIGLIEPKQKNGESFTVARVYLHNTDLKPGQLLAANIPVVKNSAYWLPQEAVLQLGIKAVLFKKENGLFVPHQVQTGIKVNGMVEIKDSIYNWQVAKNAGFLVDSASFIRLTSNNSK
;
A
#
# COMPACT_ATOMS: atom_id res chain seq x y z
N MET A 1 18.91 15.93 -52.10
CA MET A 1 20.29 16.21 -51.62
C MET A 1 20.26 16.35 -50.12
N LYS A 2 20.60 15.26 -49.40
CA LYS A 2 20.70 15.22 -47.92
C LYS A 2 22.18 15.34 -47.54
N ARG A 3 22.51 16.28 -46.72
CA ARG A 3 23.87 16.46 -46.17
C ARG A 3 23.82 16.15 -44.68
N ASN A 4 24.40 15.02 -44.31
CA ASN A 4 24.64 14.60 -42.92
C ASN A 4 25.81 15.42 -42.32
N TYR A 5 25.57 16.10 -41.22
CA TYR A 5 26.59 16.61 -40.31
C TYR A 5 26.37 16.04 -38.93
N SER A 6 26.98 14.91 -38.63
CA SER A 6 27.12 14.41 -37.27
C SER A 6 28.48 13.71 -37.14
N GLY A 7 29.48 14.43 -36.72
CA GLY A 7 30.82 13.83 -36.57
C GLY A 7 31.88 14.73 -35.90
N SER A 8 31.55 15.96 -35.54
CA SER A 8 32.59 16.92 -35.12
C SER A 8 32.50 17.43 -33.68
N LEU A 9 31.62 16.90 -32.84
CA LEU A 9 31.45 17.47 -31.49
C LEU A 9 32.11 16.65 -30.35
N TYR A 10 32.64 15.47 -30.66
CA TYR A 10 33.25 14.59 -29.63
C TYR A 10 34.78 14.67 -29.56
N LEU A 11 35.43 15.32 -30.51
CA LEU A 11 36.88 15.40 -30.54
C LEU A 11 37.49 16.36 -29.49
N PRO A 12 36.88 17.52 -29.12
CA PRO A 12 37.41 18.36 -28.06
C PRO A 12 37.19 17.83 -26.65
N LEU A 13 36.18 16.94 -26.42
CA LEU A 13 35.90 16.37 -25.12
C LEU A 13 36.93 15.28 -24.74
N LEU A 14 37.48 14.57 -25.71
CA LEU A 14 38.48 13.53 -25.47
C LEU A 14 39.87 14.13 -25.13
N LEU A 15 40.16 15.35 -25.59
CA LEU A 15 41.44 16.04 -25.33
C LEU A 15 41.49 16.65 -23.91
N LEU A 16 40.35 16.91 -23.29
CA LEU A 16 40.29 17.50 -21.95
C LEU A 16 40.48 16.47 -20.83
N LEU A 17 40.32 15.16 -21.11
CA LEU A 17 40.45 14.05 -20.15
C LEU A 17 41.88 13.58 -19.94
N LEU A 18 42.86 14.05 -20.72
CA LEU A 18 44.27 13.64 -20.64
C LEU A 18 45.15 14.54 -19.74
N LEU A 19 44.61 15.56 -19.08
CA LEU A 19 45.39 16.50 -18.29
C LEU A 19 45.32 16.33 -16.77
N PHE A 20 44.60 15.30 -16.26
CA PHE A 20 44.55 15.00 -14.82
C PHE A 20 45.25 13.67 -14.50
N SER A 21 46.53 13.55 -14.81
CA SER A 21 47.39 12.49 -14.30
C SER A 21 48.34 13.10 -13.25
N CYS A 22 47.91 13.21 -12.03
CA CYS A 22 48.80 13.52 -10.89
C CYS A 22 49.52 12.27 -10.45
N LYS A 23 50.83 12.35 -10.58
CA LYS A 23 51.85 11.39 -10.20
C LYS A 23 52.05 11.46 -8.67
N GLU A 24 51.70 10.44 -7.95
CA GLU A 24 51.99 10.32 -6.51
C GLU A 24 53.31 9.62 -6.31
N LYS A 25 54.22 10.29 -5.60
CA LYS A 25 55.59 9.94 -5.34
C LYS A 25 55.65 8.92 -4.18
N LYS A 26 56.17 7.75 -4.44
CA LYS A 26 56.50 6.73 -3.43
C LYS A 26 57.74 7.21 -2.67
N GLU A 27 57.59 7.49 -1.40
CA GLU A 27 58.74 7.61 -0.49
C GLU A 27 58.88 6.29 0.29
N THR A 28 60.00 5.64 0.06
CA THR A 28 60.50 4.50 0.79
C THR A 28 61.22 5.02 2.02
N HIS A 29 60.68 4.83 3.20
CA HIS A 29 61.47 4.93 4.44
C HIS A 29 61.52 3.56 5.10
N SER A 30 62.68 2.94 4.95
CA SER A 30 63.14 1.87 5.83
C SER A 30 63.72 2.49 7.09
N VAL A 31 63.04 2.29 8.22
CA VAL A 31 63.72 2.43 9.53
C VAL A 31 63.28 1.23 10.36
N THR A 32 64.25 0.34 10.51
CA THR A 32 64.21 -0.73 11.50
C THR A 32 64.44 -0.11 12.86
N THR A 33 63.43 -0.03 13.69
CA THR A 33 63.56 0.16 15.14
C THR A 33 62.73 -0.90 15.81
N ALA A 34 63.43 -1.85 16.41
CA ALA A 34 62.89 -2.82 17.33
C ALA A 34 62.30 -2.08 18.53
N HIS A 35 60.96 -1.93 18.56
CA HIS A 35 60.29 -1.58 19.80
C HIS A 35 60.15 -2.83 20.66
N VAL A 36 60.97 -2.88 21.67
CA VAL A 36 60.77 -3.75 22.86
C VAL A 36 59.45 -3.29 23.46
N HIS A 37 58.37 -4.04 23.24
CA HIS A 37 57.14 -3.86 24.02
C HIS A 37 57.43 -4.34 25.43
N ASN A 38 57.65 -3.39 26.33
CA ASN A 38 57.45 -3.60 27.73
C ASN A 38 55.98 -3.92 27.93
N GLU A 39 55.63 -5.17 28.21
CA GLU A 39 54.29 -5.57 28.61
C GLU A 39 53.99 -4.89 29.95
N GLU A 40 53.26 -3.79 29.92
CA GLU A 40 52.70 -3.16 31.11
C GLU A 40 51.72 -4.13 31.76
N THR A 41 52.18 -4.83 32.80
CA THR A 41 51.34 -5.72 33.60
C THR A 41 50.27 -4.90 34.31
N LYS A 42 49.01 -5.03 33.88
CA LYS A 42 47.87 -4.41 34.56
C LYS A 42 47.40 -5.28 35.71
N TYR A 43 46.99 -4.63 36.80
CA TYR A 43 46.54 -5.29 38.02
C TYR A 43 45.04 -5.02 38.24
N THR A 44 44.29 -6.04 38.64
CA THR A 44 42.85 -5.95 38.93
C THR A 44 42.49 -6.56 40.27
N CYS A 45 41.35 -6.17 40.82
CA CYS A 45 40.82 -6.77 42.03
C CYS A 45 39.93 -7.96 41.70
N PRO A 46 40.12 -9.15 42.29
CA PRO A 46 39.25 -10.32 42.02
C PRO A 46 37.77 -10.09 42.35
N MET A 47 37.47 -9.22 43.32
CA MET A 47 36.09 -8.89 43.71
C MET A 47 35.50 -7.68 42.99
N HIS A 48 36.35 -6.82 42.42
CA HIS A 48 35.93 -5.62 41.69
C HIS A 48 36.67 -5.52 40.34
N PRO A 49 36.30 -6.27 39.33
CA PRO A 49 36.99 -6.34 38.03
C PRO A 49 37.07 -5.00 37.28
N GLN A 50 36.22 -4.05 37.63
CA GLN A 50 36.23 -2.70 37.08
C GLN A 50 37.41 -1.85 37.56
N ILE A 51 38.14 -2.26 38.65
CA ILE A 51 39.33 -1.59 39.12
C ILE A 51 40.52 -2.19 38.40
N VAL A 52 41.09 -1.45 37.47
CA VAL A 52 42.30 -1.81 36.74
C VAL A 52 43.35 -0.70 37.00
N ARG A 53 44.54 -1.10 37.45
CA ARG A 53 45.66 -0.19 37.68
C ARG A 53 46.93 -0.73 37.04
N GLU A 54 47.86 0.16 36.72
CA GLU A 54 49.15 -0.14 36.09
C GLU A 54 50.24 -0.51 37.10
N GLN A 55 49.95 -0.40 38.37
CA GLN A 55 50.88 -0.70 39.45
C GLN A 55 50.25 -1.59 40.53
N PRO A 56 51.04 -2.48 41.17
CA PRO A 56 50.55 -3.26 42.29
C PRO A 56 50.14 -2.36 43.46
N GLY A 57 49.12 -2.75 44.20
CA GLY A 57 48.57 -1.97 45.28
C GLY A 57 47.28 -2.54 45.86
N LYS A 58 46.57 -1.79 46.67
CA LYS A 58 45.33 -2.21 47.30
C LYS A 58 44.12 -1.66 46.57
N CYS A 59 43.06 -2.46 46.48
CA CYS A 59 41.80 -2.05 45.93
C CYS A 59 41.17 -0.94 46.80
N PRO A 60 40.80 0.22 46.23
CA PRO A 60 40.22 1.34 46.97
C PRO A 60 38.83 1.07 47.54
N ILE A 61 38.15 -0.02 47.06
CA ILE A 61 36.79 -0.37 47.49
C ILE A 61 36.79 -1.38 48.64
N CYS A 62 37.66 -2.40 48.57
CA CYS A 62 37.65 -3.51 49.54
C CYS A 62 38.98 -3.72 50.29
N GLY A 63 40.03 -2.95 49.96
CA GLY A 63 41.33 -3.03 50.64
C GLY A 63 42.18 -4.27 50.30
N MET A 64 41.72 -5.21 49.49
CA MET A 64 42.49 -6.40 49.07
C MET A 64 43.57 -6.04 48.07
N ASP A 65 44.66 -6.85 48.07
CA ASP A 65 45.76 -6.66 47.15
C ASP A 65 45.31 -6.95 45.69
N LEU A 66 45.74 -6.09 44.76
CA LEU A 66 45.46 -6.25 43.33
C LEU A 66 46.35 -7.36 42.77
N VAL A 67 45.75 -8.26 41.98
CA VAL A 67 46.44 -9.36 41.31
C VAL A 67 46.77 -8.99 39.86
N PRO A 68 47.92 -9.39 39.30
CA PRO A 68 48.24 -9.11 37.91
C PRO A 68 47.22 -9.79 37.00
N MET A 69 46.70 -9.03 36.03
CA MET A 69 45.93 -9.59 34.91
C MET A 69 46.91 -10.37 34.06
N SER A 70 46.90 -11.69 34.19
CA SER A 70 47.62 -12.54 33.26
C SER A 70 47.01 -12.31 31.88
N SER A 71 47.75 -11.69 30.96
CA SER A 71 47.47 -11.78 29.55
C SER A 71 47.38 -13.29 29.25
N SER A 72 46.20 -13.70 28.76
CA SER A 72 46.02 -15.09 28.32
C SER A 72 47.16 -15.41 27.37
N LYS A 73 48.09 -16.27 27.79
CA LYS A 73 49.08 -16.88 26.91
C LYS A 73 48.29 -17.38 25.69
N GLU A 74 48.50 -16.78 24.53
CA GLU A 74 48.08 -17.41 23.31
C GLU A 74 48.66 -18.81 23.28
N LEU A 75 47.79 -19.78 23.54
CA LEU A 75 48.09 -21.17 23.30
C LEU A 75 48.30 -21.27 21.77
N HIS A 76 49.58 -21.44 21.36
CA HIS A 76 49.90 -21.83 19.99
C HIS A 76 49.29 -23.22 19.77
N LEU A 77 48.04 -23.23 19.39
CA LEU A 77 47.31 -24.42 19.00
C LEU A 77 47.72 -24.78 17.57
N ASP A 78 48.05 -26.03 17.40
CA ASP A 78 48.37 -26.61 16.10
C ASP A 78 47.27 -26.22 15.08
N SER A 79 47.66 -25.70 13.92
CA SER A 79 46.77 -25.24 12.87
C SER A 79 45.75 -26.30 12.36
N SER A 80 46.02 -27.57 12.66
CA SER A 80 45.09 -28.69 12.36
C SER A 80 43.88 -28.73 13.30
N ILE A 81 43.98 -28.09 14.49
CA ILE A 81 42.94 -28.07 15.53
C ILE A 81 42.09 -26.77 15.48
N LEU A 82 42.61 -25.73 14.81
CA LEU A 82 41.89 -24.45 14.63
C LEU A 82 40.47 -24.57 14.04
N PRO A 83 40.18 -25.45 13.07
CA PRO A 83 38.81 -25.64 12.57
C PRO A 83 37.86 -26.23 13.60
N LEU A 84 38.39 -26.94 14.62
CA LEU A 84 37.59 -27.57 15.70
C LEU A 84 37.32 -26.63 16.85
N LEU A 85 38.02 -25.49 16.91
CA LEU A 85 37.92 -24.49 17.99
C LEU A 85 37.12 -23.25 17.57
N LYS A 86 36.23 -23.36 16.60
CA LYS A 86 35.20 -22.32 16.42
C LYS A 86 34.40 -22.18 17.70
N PRO A 87 34.03 -20.93 18.09
CA PRO A 87 33.21 -20.72 19.27
C PRO A 87 31.98 -21.61 19.23
N VAL A 88 31.65 -22.25 20.37
CA VAL A 88 30.55 -23.24 20.48
C VAL A 88 29.21 -22.64 20.02
N ASN A 89 29.07 -21.34 20.07
CA ASN A 89 27.90 -20.55 19.62
C ASN A 89 27.79 -20.42 18.10
N GLU A 90 28.80 -20.77 17.31
CA GLU A 90 28.73 -20.74 15.84
C GLU A 90 28.38 -22.11 15.25
N GLN A 91 28.35 -23.16 16.05
CA GLN A 91 28.17 -24.52 15.61
C GLN A 91 27.15 -25.25 16.48
N VAL A 92 26.07 -25.71 15.88
CA VAL A 92 25.09 -26.55 16.54
C VAL A 92 25.17 -27.94 15.95
N VAL A 93 25.62 -28.90 16.77
CA VAL A 93 25.59 -30.34 16.43
C VAL A 93 24.18 -30.84 16.72
N SER A 94 23.43 -31.20 15.71
CA SER A 94 22.05 -31.61 15.87
C SER A 94 21.71 -32.80 14.98
N THR A 95 20.83 -33.66 15.49
CA THR A 95 20.20 -34.76 14.72
C THR A 95 19.04 -34.28 13.87
N ILE A 96 18.84 -32.93 13.74
CA ILE A 96 17.77 -32.35 12.94
C ILE A 96 17.89 -32.81 11.49
N SER A 97 16.76 -33.26 10.94
CA SER A 97 16.67 -33.66 9.54
C SER A 97 16.93 -32.47 8.62
N THR A 98 17.63 -32.72 7.53
CA THR A 98 17.92 -31.74 6.50
C THR A 98 16.97 -31.90 5.32
N ILE A 99 16.72 -30.78 4.65
CA ILE A 99 16.00 -30.71 3.38
C ILE A 99 16.84 -29.96 2.36
N THR A 100 16.63 -30.26 1.09
CA THR A 100 17.19 -29.50 -0.03
C THR A 100 16.15 -28.54 -0.58
N PRO A 101 16.54 -27.32 -0.98
CA PRO A 101 15.62 -26.39 -1.62
C PRO A 101 15.09 -26.96 -2.93
N GLU A 102 13.78 -26.91 -3.10
CA GLU A 102 13.15 -27.27 -4.36
C GLU A 102 13.28 -26.09 -5.34
N ARG A 103 13.84 -26.35 -6.52
CA ARG A 103 13.87 -25.37 -7.60
C ARG A 103 12.79 -25.67 -8.60
N GLY A 104 11.94 -24.68 -8.90
CA GLY A 104 10.90 -24.89 -9.90
C GLY A 104 9.95 -23.71 -10.03
N SER A 105 9.14 -23.75 -11.07
CA SER A 105 8.01 -22.84 -11.25
C SER A 105 6.84 -23.33 -10.41
N ARG A 106 6.21 -22.42 -9.67
CA ARG A 106 5.01 -22.73 -8.88
C ARG A 106 3.91 -21.74 -9.17
N ILE A 107 2.69 -22.26 -9.17
CA ILE A 107 1.47 -21.47 -9.26
C ILE A 107 0.82 -21.45 -7.88
N PHE A 108 0.51 -20.26 -7.42
CA PHE A 108 -0.18 -20.06 -6.15
C PHE A 108 -1.51 -19.40 -6.39
N SER A 109 -2.46 -19.71 -5.55
CA SER A 109 -3.68 -18.94 -5.41
C SER A 109 -3.52 -17.98 -4.24
N LEU A 110 -3.49 -16.68 -4.52
CA LEU A 110 -3.40 -15.65 -3.51
C LEU A 110 -4.81 -15.23 -3.10
N PRO A 111 -5.29 -15.62 -1.88
CA PRO A 111 -6.57 -15.19 -1.39
C PRO A 111 -6.52 -13.73 -0.98
N ILE A 112 -7.52 -12.95 -1.39
CA ILE A 112 -7.66 -11.53 -1.06
C ILE A 112 -9.10 -11.15 -0.83
N GLU A 113 -9.30 -10.12 -0.06
CA GLU A 113 -10.60 -9.53 0.20
C GLU A 113 -10.74 -8.18 -0.51
N GLY A 114 -11.94 -7.84 -0.87
CA GLY A 114 -12.27 -6.60 -1.55
C GLY A 114 -13.68 -6.13 -1.26
N ILE A 115 -13.99 -4.96 -1.77
CA ILE A 115 -15.29 -4.33 -1.63
C ILE A 115 -15.78 -3.81 -2.97
N VAL A 116 -17.08 -3.94 -3.20
CA VAL A 116 -17.74 -3.32 -4.36
C VAL A 116 -17.96 -1.84 -4.08
N THR A 117 -17.54 -1.00 -5.00
CA THR A 117 -17.72 0.46 -4.93
C THR A 117 -18.18 1.01 -6.29
N TYR A 118 -18.44 2.31 -6.33
CA TYR A 118 -18.85 2.98 -7.57
C TYR A 118 -17.68 3.24 -8.50
N ASP A 119 -17.90 3.17 -9.81
CA ASP A 119 -16.90 3.58 -10.79
C ASP A 119 -16.86 5.12 -10.90
N THR A 120 -15.89 5.72 -10.22
CA THR A 120 -15.70 7.18 -10.21
C THR A 120 -15.38 7.77 -11.59
N ARG A 121 -15.04 6.96 -12.59
CA ARG A 121 -14.81 7.41 -13.96
C ARG A 121 -16.13 7.66 -14.70
N LYS A 122 -17.21 7.00 -14.25
CA LYS A 122 -18.54 7.07 -14.86
C LYS A 122 -19.53 7.80 -13.96
N GLN A 123 -19.10 8.95 -13.48
CA GLN A 123 -19.93 9.86 -12.70
C GLN A 123 -20.38 11.03 -13.55
N GLU A 124 -21.52 11.60 -13.20
CA GLU A 124 -22.05 12.83 -13.79
C GLU A 124 -22.38 13.83 -12.70
N SER A 125 -21.89 15.06 -12.85
CA SER A 125 -22.09 16.12 -11.88
C SER A 125 -23.33 16.94 -12.24
N ILE A 126 -24.18 17.18 -11.25
CA ILE A 126 -25.30 18.12 -11.35
C ILE A 126 -24.84 19.44 -10.76
N SER A 127 -24.64 20.41 -11.65
CA SER A 127 -24.23 21.78 -11.28
C SER A 127 -25.36 22.77 -11.58
N SER A 128 -25.48 23.78 -10.72
CA SER A 128 -26.42 24.88 -10.99
C SER A 128 -25.91 25.72 -12.17
N ARG A 129 -26.74 25.93 -13.18
CA ARG A 129 -26.41 26.79 -14.33
C ARG A 129 -26.62 28.27 -14.04
N VAL A 130 -27.37 28.58 -12.98
CA VAL A 130 -27.71 29.94 -12.56
C VAL A 130 -27.51 30.10 -11.06
N ALA A 131 -27.25 31.33 -10.62
CA ALA A 131 -27.31 31.61 -9.22
C ALA A 131 -28.79 31.65 -8.75
N GLY A 132 -29.05 31.08 -7.56
CA GLY A 132 -30.41 31.00 -7.07
C GLY A 132 -30.54 30.36 -5.71
N ARG A 133 -31.76 30.30 -5.19
CA ARG A 133 -32.09 29.68 -3.91
C ARG A 133 -32.82 28.35 -4.16
N ILE A 134 -32.48 27.32 -3.39
CA ILE A 134 -33.21 26.06 -3.37
C ILE A 134 -34.58 26.32 -2.68
N GLU A 135 -35.67 26.13 -3.40
CA GLU A 135 -37.01 26.26 -2.86
C GLU A 135 -37.54 24.94 -2.30
N LYS A 136 -37.18 23.84 -2.96
CA LYS A 136 -37.58 22.47 -2.54
C LYS A 136 -36.52 21.44 -2.91
N MET A 137 -36.28 20.48 -2.01
CA MET A 137 -35.37 19.39 -2.19
C MET A 137 -36.11 18.05 -2.13
N TYR A 138 -35.90 17.18 -3.14
CA TYR A 138 -36.52 15.87 -3.22
C TYR A 138 -35.57 14.74 -2.87
N ILE A 139 -34.25 15.02 -2.83
CA ILE A 139 -33.23 14.08 -2.38
C ILE A 139 -33.08 14.20 -0.87
N LYS A 140 -33.24 13.06 -0.17
CA LYS A 140 -33.26 13.04 1.30
C LYS A 140 -31.97 12.51 1.92
N TYR A 141 -31.27 11.61 1.22
CA TYR A 141 -30.06 10.98 1.71
C TYR A 141 -29.09 10.70 0.58
N ASN A 142 -27.82 10.62 0.94
CA ASN A 142 -26.74 10.25 0.02
C ASN A 142 -26.90 8.78 -0.40
N TYR A 143 -26.53 8.48 -1.63
CA TYR A 143 -26.71 7.17 -2.30
C TYR A 143 -28.19 6.78 -2.53
N GLN A 144 -29.08 7.77 -2.53
CA GLN A 144 -30.46 7.55 -2.97
C GLN A 144 -30.47 7.18 -4.47
N PRO A 145 -31.18 6.10 -4.86
CA PRO A 145 -31.34 5.77 -6.28
C PRO A 145 -32.19 6.83 -6.97
N VAL A 146 -31.76 7.27 -8.15
CA VAL A 146 -32.47 8.21 -8.99
C VAL A 146 -32.55 7.70 -10.41
N SER A 147 -33.67 7.95 -11.08
CA SER A 147 -33.87 7.62 -12.48
C SER A 147 -33.65 8.85 -13.36
N LYS A 148 -33.25 8.62 -14.61
CA LYS A 148 -33.17 9.69 -15.61
C LYS A 148 -34.53 10.39 -15.73
N GLY A 149 -34.53 11.73 -15.66
CA GLY A 149 -35.76 12.54 -15.70
C GLY A 149 -36.46 12.68 -14.33
N GLN A 150 -35.95 12.08 -13.26
CA GLN A 150 -36.49 12.26 -11.92
C GLN A 150 -36.20 13.67 -11.39
N LEU A 151 -37.19 14.28 -10.73
CA LEU A 151 -37.07 15.59 -10.10
C LEU A 151 -36.15 15.51 -8.88
N ILE A 152 -35.14 16.39 -8.84
CA ILE A 152 -34.13 16.44 -7.80
C ILE A 152 -34.39 17.61 -6.84
N MET A 153 -34.58 18.79 -7.39
CA MET A 153 -34.83 20.01 -6.62
C MET A 153 -35.58 21.06 -7.45
N GLU A 154 -36.14 22.04 -6.79
CA GLU A 154 -36.70 23.27 -7.40
C GLU A 154 -35.87 24.45 -6.95
N ILE A 155 -35.51 25.31 -7.91
CA ILE A 155 -34.72 26.53 -7.65
C ILE A 155 -35.47 27.77 -8.04
N TYR A 156 -35.31 28.85 -7.27
CA TYR A 156 -35.67 30.18 -7.64
C TYR A 156 -34.43 30.96 -8.05
N SER A 157 -34.44 31.55 -9.23
CA SER A 157 -33.36 32.40 -9.73
C SER A 157 -33.94 33.71 -10.28
N PRO A 158 -33.45 34.89 -9.81
CA PRO A 158 -33.82 36.16 -10.37
C PRO A 158 -33.52 36.28 -11.86
N ASP A 159 -32.38 35.73 -12.31
CA ASP A 159 -31.95 35.74 -13.72
C ASP A 159 -32.90 34.94 -14.61
N LEU A 160 -33.30 33.75 -14.15
CA LEU A 160 -34.32 32.96 -14.86
C LEU A 160 -35.67 33.66 -14.90
N ALA A 161 -36.07 34.31 -13.79
CA ALA A 161 -37.33 35.07 -13.74
C ALA A 161 -37.30 36.27 -14.68
N ALA A 162 -36.19 36.96 -14.81
CA ALA A 162 -36.03 38.09 -15.74
C ALA A 162 -36.06 37.62 -17.19
N ALA A 163 -35.30 36.57 -17.54
CA ALA A 163 -35.26 35.99 -18.89
C ALA A 163 -36.62 35.41 -19.32
N GLN A 164 -37.40 34.84 -18.38
CA GLN A 164 -38.75 34.36 -18.66
C GLN A 164 -39.72 35.52 -18.96
N ARG A 165 -39.61 36.64 -18.20
CA ARG A 165 -40.44 37.84 -18.47
C ARG A 165 -40.12 38.44 -19.84
N GLU A 166 -38.86 38.48 -20.23
CA GLU A 166 -38.41 38.85 -21.56
C GLU A 166 -39.05 37.98 -22.64
N LEU A 167 -38.97 36.64 -22.46
CA LEU A 167 -39.60 35.69 -23.39
C LEU A 167 -41.12 35.91 -23.51
N ILE A 168 -41.82 36.11 -22.38
CA ILE A 168 -43.27 36.37 -22.36
C ILE A 168 -43.60 37.65 -23.11
N TYR A 169 -42.83 38.72 -22.89
CA TYR A 169 -42.99 39.98 -23.58
C TYR A 169 -42.87 39.80 -25.10
N LEU A 170 -41.77 39.19 -25.56
CA LEU A 170 -41.51 38.92 -26.98
C LEU A 170 -42.61 38.03 -27.62
N SER A 171 -43.10 37.04 -26.86
CA SER A 171 -44.15 36.14 -27.36
C SER A 171 -45.51 36.82 -27.58
N LYS A 172 -45.77 37.99 -26.95
CA LYS A 172 -47.02 38.72 -27.01
C LYS A 172 -46.98 39.90 -27.95
N ASN A 173 -45.81 40.55 -28.10
CA ASN A 173 -45.73 41.89 -28.70
C ASN A 173 -44.77 41.97 -29.89
N ASP A 174 -44.17 40.88 -30.32
CA ASP A 174 -43.10 40.93 -31.30
C ASP A 174 -43.40 40.04 -32.51
N ASP A 175 -43.29 40.65 -33.69
CA ASP A 175 -43.34 39.97 -34.97
C ASP A 175 -41.96 39.41 -35.38
N ASP A 176 -40.88 39.65 -34.58
CA ASP A 176 -39.55 39.14 -34.88
C ASP A 176 -39.31 37.74 -34.30
N ALA A 177 -39.57 36.74 -35.14
CA ALA A 177 -39.35 35.34 -34.78
C ALA A 177 -37.88 35.02 -34.38
N ALA A 178 -36.92 35.84 -34.84
CA ALA A 178 -35.48 35.63 -34.51
C ALA A 178 -35.18 36.04 -33.05
N LEU A 179 -35.77 37.13 -32.56
CA LEU A 179 -35.64 37.56 -31.16
C LEU A 179 -36.29 36.54 -30.21
N LEU A 180 -37.48 36.06 -30.54
CA LEU A 180 -38.16 35.04 -29.79
C LEU A 180 -37.32 33.76 -29.70
N GLN A 181 -36.72 33.34 -30.80
CA GLN A 181 -35.84 32.15 -30.82
C GLN A 181 -34.59 32.36 -29.96
N ARG A 182 -33.97 33.53 -30.00
CA ARG A 182 -32.81 33.86 -29.13
C ARG A 182 -33.20 33.82 -27.65
N ALA A 183 -34.35 34.37 -27.26
CA ALA A 183 -34.85 34.29 -25.90
C ALA A 183 -35.07 32.84 -25.42
N LYS A 184 -35.66 31.97 -26.30
CA LYS A 184 -35.79 30.54 -26.00
C LYS A 184 -34.42 29.85 -25.83
N GLN A 185 -33.46 30.14 -26.70
CA GLN A 185 -32.09 29.58 -26.59
C GLN A 185 -31.41 30.04 -25.29
N ARG A 186 -31.54 31.32 -24.93
CA ARG A 186 -31.01 31.85 -23.68
C ARG A 186 -31.54 31.09 -22.46
N LEU A 187 -32.85 30.84 -22.38
CA LEU A 187 -33.46 30.07 -21.30
C LEU A 187 -32.95 28.60 -21.28
N GLY A 188 -32.76 28.00 -22.46
CA GLY A 188 -32.15 26.68 -22.58
C GLY A 188 -30.72 26.63 -22.05
N LEU A 189 -29.90 27.65 -22.34
CA LEU A 189 -28.54 27.78 -21.81
C LEU A 189 -28.54 27.97 -20.30
N LEU A 190 -29.52 28.70 -19.77
CA LEU A 190 -29.71 28.88 -18.30
C LEU A 190 -30.28 27.64 -17.60
N GLY A 191 -30.57 26.56 -18.36
CA GLY A 191 -30.91 25.23 -17.83
C GLY A 191 -32.40 24.88 -17.86
N MET A 192 -33.27 25.71 -18.40
CA MET A 192 -34.67 25.33 -18.59
C MET A 192 -34.83 24.32 -19.72
N GLN A 193 -35.66 23.30 -19.48
CA GLN A 193 -36.03 22.33 -20.51
C GLN A 193 -37.02 22.92 -21.55
N PRO A 194 -37.04 22.43 -22.79
CA PRO A 194 -37.98 22.91 -23.81
C PRO A 194 -39.44 22.85 -23.38
N ALA A 195 -39.85 21.83 -22.63
CA ALA A 195 -41.20 21.70 -22.08
C ALA A 195 -41.54 22.84 -21.12
N GLN A 196 -40.62 23.26 -20.24
CA GLN A 196 -40.77 24.35 -19.30
C GLN A 196 -40.87 25.70 -20.04
N ILE A 197 -40.03 25.89 -21.08
CA ILE A 197 -40.07 27.09 -21.93
C ILE A 197 -41.43 27.21 -22.64
N ASN A 198 -41.92 26.11 -23.21
CA ASN A 198 -43.24 26.10 -23.86
C ASN A 198 -44.38 26.34 -22.85
N GLN A 199 -44.28 25.83 -21.62
CA GLN A 199 -45.22 26.09 -20.55
C GLN A 199 -45.27 27.58 -20.21
N VAL A 200 -44.12 28.27 -20.11
CA VAL A 200 -44.05 29.71 -19.87
C VAL A 200 -44.73 30.50 -20.97
N ILE A 201 -44.53 30.11 -22.24
CA ILE A 201 -45.17 30.77 -23.39
C ILE A 201 -46.69 30.56 -23.37
N SER A 202 -47.14 29.31 -23.18
CA SER A 202 -48.56 28.96 -23.20
C SER A 202 -49.35 29.57 -22.03
N THR A 203 -48.75 29.64 -20.85
CA THR A 203 -49.41 30.20 -19.65
C THR A 203 -49.29 31.71 -19.58
N GLY A 204 -48.29 32.30 -20.24
CA GLY A 204 -47.96 33.73 -20.12
C GLY A 204 -47.54 34.16 -18.74
N LYS A 205 -47.12 33.20 -17.89
CA LYS A 205 -46.66 33.42 -16.48
C LYS A 205 -45.27 32.83 -16.25
N PRO A 206 -44.37 33.53 -15.57
CA PRO A 206 -43.07 32.98 -15.25
C PRO A 206 -43.19 31.83 -14.23
N LEU A 207 -42.36 30.81 -14.41
CA LEU A 207 -42.13 29.73 -13.43
C LEU A 207 -41.12 30.24 -12.39
N TYR A 208 -41.58 30.61 -11.20
CA TYR A 208 -40.67 31.04 -10.12
C TYR A 208 -39.92 29.88 -9.48
N ARG A 209 -40.52 28.70 -9.44
CA ARG A 209 -39.85 27.44 -9.04
C ARG A 209 -39.53 26.64 -10.29
N VAL A 210 -38.26 26.67 -10.65
CA VAL A 210 -37.80 25.97 -11.84
C VAL A 210 -37.30 24.59 -11.41
N PRO A 211 -37.97 23.52 -11.86
CA PRO A 211 -37.57 22.16 -11.52
C PRO A 211 -36.28 21.75 -12.23
N VAL A 212 -35.38 21.10 -11.48
CA VAL A 212 -34.12 20.52 -11.94
C VAL A 212 -34.25 19.00 -11.90
N TYR A 213 -33.96 18.35 -13.01
CA TYR A 213 -34.13 16.92 -13.19
C TYR A 213 -32.79 16.21 -13.34
N SER A 214 -32.77 14.91 -13.00
CA SER A 214 -31.61 14.06 -13.25
C SER A 214 -31.40 13.81 -14.75
N THR A 215 -30.17 13.93 -15.18
CA THR A 215 -29.76 13.66 -16.58
C THR A 215 -29.52 12.18 -16.84
N VAL A 216 -29.21 11.39 -15.80
CA VAL A 216 -28.88 9.96 -15.84
C VAL A 216 -29.53 9.20 -14.69
N SER A 217 -29.58 7.87 -14.83
CA SER A 217 -29.94 6.96 -13.75
C SER A 217 -28.70 6.57 -12.95
N GLY A 218 -28.86 6.39 -11.63
CA GLY A 218 -27.76 5.97 -10.75
C GLY A 218 -27.99 6.33 -9.29
N TYR A 219 -26.92 6.45 -8.55
CA TYR A 219 -26.95 6.80 -7.12
C TYR A 219 -26.44 8.21 -6.93
N ILE A 220 -27.28 9.06 -6.37
CA ILE A 220 -26.98 10.50 -6.16
C ILE A 220 -26.28 10.72 -4.83
N VAL A 221 -25.21 11.53 -4.85
CA VAL A 221 -24.39 11.84 -3.68
C VAL A 221 -24.07 13.32 -3.68
N GLU A 222 -24.11 13.93 -2.52
CA GLU A 222 -23.68 15.31 -2.34
C GLU A 222 -22.17 15.48 -2.59
N LYS A 223 -21.75 16.57 -3.21
CA LYS A 223 -20.35 16.83 -3.60
C LYS A 223 -19.36 16.58 -2.46
N ASN A 224 -19.64 17.05 -1.26
CA ASN A 224 -18.73 16.93 -0.11
C ASN A 224 -18.55 15.50 0.39
N VAL A 225 -19.57 14.65 0.19
CA VAL A 225 -19.52 13.22 0.55
C VAL A 225 -18.81 12.42 -0.53
N ALA A 226 -18.99 12.80 -1.80
CA ALA A 226 -18.34 12.14 -2.94
C ALA A 226 -16.81 12.23 -2.87
N THR A 227 -16.26 13.37 -2.43
CA THR A 227 -14.81 13.55 -2.25
C THR A 227 -14.24 12.68 -1.13
N ASN A 228 -15.01 12.46 -0.05
CA ASN A 228 -14.60 11.60 1.07
C ASN A 228 -14.71 10.10 0.75
N ALA A 229 -15.70 9.69 -0.05
CA ALA A 229 -15.87 8.30 -0.47
C ALA A 229 -14.73 7.81 -1.38
N ALA A 230 -14.21 8.70 -2.23
CA ALA A 230 -13.05 8.39 -3.07
C ALA A 230 -11.74 8.21 -2.27
N ALA A 231 -11.71 8.70 -1.03
CA ALA A 231 -10.51 8.71 -0.18
C ALA A 231 -10.44 7.57 0.85
N GLY A 232 -11.51 6.77 1.07
CA GLY A 232 -11.44 5.98 2.26
C GLY A 232 -12.41 4.90 2.62
N ALA A 233 -12.71 3.95 1.79
CA ALA A 233 -13.42 2.74 2.24
C ALA A 233 -12.57 1.50 2.00
N LEU A 234 -11.55 1.28 2.86
CA LEU A 234 -10.88 -0.01 2.93
C LEU A 234 -11.02 -0.57 4.33
N PRO A 235 -11.37 -1.85 4.49
CA PRO A 235 -11.35 -2.47 5.80
C PRO A 235 -9.91 -2.40 6.32
N SER A 236 -9.70 -1.73 7.45
CA SER A 236 -8.45 -1.88 8.19
C SER A 236 -8.43 -3.32 8.69
N SER A 237 -7.56 -4.15 8.14
CA SER A 237 -7.14 -5.37 8.80
C SER A 237 -6.56 -4.93 10.16
N GLY A 238 -7.29 -5.20 11.23
CA GLY A 238 -6.94 -4.79 12.58
C GLY A 238 -5.57 -5.36 12.96
N ALA A 239 -4.57 -4.51 12.93
CA ALA A 239 -3.38 -4.71 13.73
C ALA A 239 -3.83 -4.53 15.19
N ALA A 240 -3.81 -5.62 15.95
CA ALA A 240 -4.06 -5.60 17.37
C ALA A 240 -3.11 -4.61 18.02
N SER A 241 -3.64 -3.50 18.50
CA SER A 241 -2.93 -2.57 19.35
C SER A 241 -2.64 -3.28 20.66
N ALA A 242 -1.38 -3.62 20.87
CA ALA A 242 -0.90 -4.13 22.16
C ALA A 242 -0.96 -2.99 23.17
N ASN A 243 -2.04 -2.94 23.92
CA ASN A 243 -2.14 -2.10 25.10
C ASN A 243 -1.51 -2.89 26.27
N ASN A 244 -0.35 -2.40 26.76
CA ASN A 244 0.27 -2.86 27.97
C ASN A 244 -0.65 -2.58 29.17
N GLY A 245 -1.35 -3.61 29.62
CA GLY A 245 -2.07 -3.66 30.87
C GLY A 245 -1.77 -4.98 31.58
N MET A 246 -0.98 -4.90 32.64
CA MET A 246 -0.60 -6.00 33.52
C MET A 246 -1.83 -6.49 34.29
N GLY A 247 -2.15 -7.78 34.20
CA GLY A 247 -3.11 -8.41 35.14
C GLY A 247 -3.79 -9.68 34.62
N THR A 248 -3.47 -10.77 35.29
CA THR A 248 -4.19 -12.05 35.48
C THR A 248 -4.30 -13.04 34.33
N MET A 249 -3.67 -14.19 34.59
CA MET A 249 -3.86 -15.49 33.93
C MET A 249 -5.31 -15.97 34.09
N GLU A 250 -5.94 -16.30 32.95
CA GLU A 250 -6.93 -17.38 32.93
C GLU A 250 -6.99 -18.02 31.52
N SER A 251 -6.81 -19.33 31.50
CA SER A 251 -6.81 -20.16 30.32
C SER A 251 -8.24 -20.26 29.72
N GLY A 252 -8.39 -19.85 28.46
CA GLY A 252 -9.60 -20.10 27.72
C GLY A 252 -9.34 -19.91 26.23
N ALA A 253 -9.16 -21.02 25.50
CA ALA A 253 -9.11 -21.00 24.03
C ALA A 253 -10.49 -20.62 23.49
N ALA A 254 -10.72 -19.32 23.29
CA ALA A 254 -11.87 -18.82 22.56
C ALA A 254 -11.45 -18.61 21.10
N ALA A 255 -11.98 -19.44 20.21
CA ALA A 255 -11.97 -19.21 18.78
C ALA A 255 -12.61 -17.84 18.51
N SER A 256 -11.80 -16.86 18.15
CA SER A 256 -12.28 -15.54 17.75
C SER A 256 -13.04 -15.69 16.43
N ASN A 257 -14.36 -15.80 16.52
CA ASN A 257 -15.23 -15.55 15.39
C ASN A 257 -15.05 -14.09 14.97
N VAL A 258 -14.26 -13.86 13.93
CA VAL A 258 -14.18 -12.58 13.25
C VAL A 258 -15.52 -12.39 12.55
N THR A 259 -16.46 -11.78 13.24
CA THR A 259 -17.69 -11.29 12.62
C THR A 259 -17.26 -10.18 11.67
N ALA A 260 -17.22 -10.48 10.38
CA ALA A 260 -17.01 -9.49 9.34
C ALA A 260 -18.11 -8.43 9.46
N THR A 261 -17.77 -7.29 10.06
CA THR A 261 -18.68 -6.16 10.14
C THR A 261 -18.90 -5.66 8.71
N GLN A 262 -20.06 -5.98 8.15
CA GLN A 262 -20.50 -5.40 6.90
C GLN A 262 -20.45 -3.88 7.06
N GLN A 263 -19.51 -3.24 6.42
CA GLN A 263 -19.56 -1.78 6.25
C GLN A 263 -20.70 -1.49 5.28
N THR A 264 -21.89 -1.45 5.79
CA THR A 264 -23.03 -0.87 5.09
C THR A 264 -22.66 0.58 4.77
N ILE A 265 -22.76 0.98 3.52
CA ILE A 265 -22.74 2.38 3.13
C ILE A 265 -23.97 2.98 3.82
N ASN A 266 -23.77 3.56 5.01
CA ASN A 266 -24.85 4.18 5.74
C ASN A 266 -25.29 5.43 4.96
N PRO A 267 -26.55 5.49 4.52
CA PRO A 267 -27.05 6.66 3.84
C PRO A 267 -27.04 7.84 4.83
N SER A 268 -26.01 8.69 4.73
CA SER A 268 -25.96 9.93 5.50
C SER A 268 -27.00 10.90 4.96
N PRO A 269 -27.65 11.71 5.82
CA PRO A 269 -28.56 12.74 5.35
C PRO A 269 -27.83 13.74 4.45
N VAL A 270 -28.53 14.28 3.48
CA VAL A 270 -28.01 15.36 2.63
C VAL A 270 -27.90 16.62 3.49
N MET A 271 -26.72 17.28 3.44
CA MET A 271 -26.47 18.51 4.20
C MET A 271 -27.03 19.76 3.53
N ILE A 272 -27.17 19.74 2.19
CA ILE A 272 -27.80 20.81 1.41
C ILE A 272 -29.30 20.89 1.77
N ARG A 273 -29.74 22.08 2.11
CA ARG A 273 -31.10 22.33 2.63
C ARG A 273 -31.89 23.29 1.77
N GLU A 274 -33.21 23.18 1.86
CA GLU A 274 -34.14 24.19 1.35
C GLU A 274 -33.83 25.55 1.95
N GLY A 275 -33.90 26.60 1.13
CA GLY A 275 -33.52 27.96 1.49
C GLY A 275 -32.04 28.31 1.25
N GLN A 276 -31.17 27.33 1.00
CA GLN A 276 -29.76 27.58 0.71
C GLN A 276 -29.58 28.22 -0.68
N TYR A 277 -28.60 29.13 -0.78
CA TYR A 277 -28.20 29.73 -2.06
C TYR A 277 -27.13 28.92 -2.76
N LEU A 278 -27.25 28.83 -4.07
CA LEU A 278 -26.29 28.20 -4.96
C LEU A 278 -25.69 29.26 -5.90
N GLY A 279 -24.38 29.13 -6.12
CA GLY A 279 -23.67 29.90 -7.13
C GLY A 279 -23.81 29.32 -8.55
N THR A 280 -23.59 30.14 -9.56
CA THR A 280 -23.50 29.69 -10.94
C THR A 280 -22.28 28.75 -11.11
N GLY A 281 -22.48 27.57 -11.71
CA GLY A 281 -21.42 26.57 -11.88
C GLY A 281 -21.17 25.70 -10.65
N GLU A 282 -21.82 25.98 -9.51
CA GLU A 282 -21.65 25.19 -8.30
C GLU A 282 -22.20 23.78 -8.48
N THR A 283 -21.34 22.79 -8.27
CA THR A 283 -21.73 21.38 -8.27
C THR A 283 -22.46 21.05 -6.97
N VAL A 284 -23.69 20.64 -7.08
CA VAL A 284 -24.57 20.30 -5.96
C VAL A 284 -24.48 18.81 -5.66
N PHE A 285 -24.64 17.99 -6.68
CA PHE A 285 -24.63 16.54 -6.57
C PHE A 285 -23.72 15.89 -7.60
N THR A 286 -23.30 14.67 -7.31
CA THR A 286 -22.68 13.75 -8.23
C THR A 286 -23.54 12.50 -8.33
N ILE A 287 -23.78 11.99 -9.53
CA ILE A 287 -24.49 10.74 -9.77
C ILE A 287 -23.49 9.71 -10.26
N TYR A 288 -23.39 8.60 -9.55
CA TYR A 288 -22.68 7.40 -9.98
C TYR A 288 -23.63 6.50 -10.75
N LYS A 289 -23.28 6.16 -11.99
CA LYS A 289 -24.13 5.33 -12.84
C LYS A 289 -24.27 3.92 -12.26
N ASP A 290 -25.48 3.40 -12.21
CA ASP A 290 -25.82 2.11 -11.58
C ASP A 290 -25.30 0.89 -12.36
N ASN A 291 -25.05 1.05 -13.66
CA ASN A 291 -24.56 -0.04 -14.53
C ASN A 291 -23.04 -0.21 -14.52
N SER A 292 -22.33 0.46 -13.65
CA SER A 292 -20.87 0.45 -13.60
C SER A 292 -20.35 0.47 -12.18
N MET A 293 -19.94 -0.69 -11.72
CA MET A 293 -19.34 -0.90 -10.40
C MET A 293 -17.87 -1.28 -10.52
N VAL A 294 -17.14 -1.12 -9.46
CA VAL A 294 -15.73 -1.50 -9.34
C VAL A 294 -15.56 -2.37 -8.10
N ALA A 295 -14.90 -3.50 -8.25
CA ALA A 295 -14.38 -4.23 -7.10
C ALA A 295 -12.97 -3.70 -6.78
N GLU A 296 -12.76 -3.21 -5.58
CA GLU A 296 -11.46 -2.78 -5.07
C GLU A 296 -10.90 -3.84 -4.13
N PHE A 297 -9.73 -4.37 -4.48
CA PHE A 297 -8.98 -5.34 -3.69
C PHE A 297 -7.71 -4.71 -3.16
N SER A 298 -7.47 -4.87 -1.85
CA SER A 298 -6.31 -4.26 -1.17
C SER A 298 -5.20 -5.26 -0.95
N PHE A 299 -3.96 -4.85 -1.21
CA PHE A 299 -2.78 -5.68 -1.10
C PHE A 299 -1.69 -5.00 -0.30
N ALA A 300 -0.91 -5.78 0.44
CA ALA A 300 0.38 -5.33 0.94
C ALA A 300 1.32 -5.03 -0.24
N PRO A 301 2.21 -4.01 -0.14
CA PRO A 301 3.08 -3.60 -1.24
C PRO A 301 3.95 -4.74 -1.79
N ALA A 302 4.40 -5.66 -0.93
CA ALA A 302 5.22 -6.81 -1.32
C ALA A 302 4.47 -7.77 -2.28
N LEU A 303 3.16 -7.94 -2.08
CA LEU A 303 2.32 -8.78 -2.94
C LEU A 303 1.91 -8.05 -4.21
N ALA A 304 1.78 -6.74 -4.14
CA ALA A 304 1.39 -5.91 -5.27
C ALA A 304 2.40 -5.96 -6.43
N ALA A 305 3.69 -6.17 -6.12
CA ALA A 305 4.75 -6.32 -7.12
C ALA A 305 4.54 -7.53 -8.06
N GLU A 306 3.75 -8.51 -7.61
CA GLU A 306 3.45 -9.72 -8.38
C GLU A 306 2.23 -9.59 -9.29
N LEU A 307 1.46 -8.50 -9.14
CA LEU A 307 0.23 -8.27 -9.88
C LEU A 307 0.53 -7.63 -11.23
N LYS A 308 -0.25 -8.05 -12.24
CA LYS A 308 -0.19 -7.49 -13.59
C LYS A 308 -1.55 -6.95 -14.00
N ARG A 309 -1.55 -5.90 -14.82
CA ARG A 309 -2.78 -5.45 -15.49
C ARG A 309 -3.30 -6.59 -16.39
N GLU A 310 -4.62 -6.64 -16.53
CA GLU A 310 -5.34 -7.67 -17.30
C GLU A 310 -5.21 -9.11 -16.74
N GLN A 311 -4.52 -9.26 -15.60
CA GLN A 311 -4.48 -10.54 -14.90
C GLN A 311 -5.88 -10.96 -14.47
N LYS A 312 -6.26 -12.19 -14.80
CA LYS A 312 -7.55 -12.76 -14.43
C LYS A 312 -7.56 -13.17 -12.96
N LEU A 313 -8.70 -12.99 -12.34
CA LEU A 313 -8.96 -13.46 -10.97
C LEU A 313 -10.35 -14.07 -10.89
N LEU A 314 -10.52 -14.96 -9.92
CA LEU A 314 -11.80 -15.52 -9.55
C LEU A 314 -12.28 -14.82 -8.30
N TYR A 315 -13.54 -14.39 -8.26
CA TYR A 315 -14.11 -13.75 -7.10
C TYR A 315 -15.54 -14.21 -6.83
N HIS A 316 -15.96 -14.13 -5.58
CA HIS A 316 -17.31 -14.37 -5.14
C HIS A 316 -17.68 -13.40 -4.01
N THR A 317 -18.96 -13.28 -3.71
CA THR A 317 -19.39 -12.52 -2.53
C THR A 317 -19.17 -13.37 -1.28
N LEU A 318 -18.83 -12.74 -0.15
CA LEU A 318 -18.72 -13.45 1.12
C LEU A 318 -20.03 -14.13 1.54
N ALA A 319 -21.16 -13.55 1.12
CA ALA A 319 -22.49 -14.13 1.40
C ALA A 319 -22.79 -15.39 0.57
N ASN A 320 -22.15 -15.59 -0.58
CA ASN A 320 -22.39 -16.73 -1.47
C ASN A 320 -21.09 -17.17 -2.16
N ALA A 321 -20.38 -18.07 -1.51
CA ALA A 321 -19.11 -18.61 -2.02
C ALA A 321 -19.26 -19.50 -3.27
N ASN A 322 -20.45 -20.03 -3.52
CA ASN A 322 -20.71 -20.92 -4.66
C ASN A 322 -20.86 -20.18 -5.98
N ASN A 323 -21.16 -18.87 -5.96
CA ASN A 323 -21.32 -18.07 -7.16
C ASN A 323 -19.97 -17.42 -7.54
N ILE A 324 -19.09 -18.23 -8.13
CA ILE A 324 -17.76 -17.80 -8.55
C ILE A 324 -17.87 -17.06 -9.89
N ARG A 325 -17.28 -15.88 -9.96
CA ARG A 325 -17.22 -15.02 -11.12
C ARG A 325 -15.79 -14.76 -11.52
N THR A 326 -15.57 -14.46 -12.78
CA THR A 326 -14.27 -14.06 -13.32
C THR A 326 -14.21 -12.55 -13.51
N GLY A 327 -13.06 -11.96 -13.17
CA GLY A 327 -12.74 -10.57 -13.46
C GLY A 327 -11.32 -10.43 -13.97
N SER A 328 -10.98 -9.25 -14.44
CA SER A 328 -9.61 -8.88 -14.80
C SER A 328 -9.21 -7.58 -14.11
N ILE A 329 -7.95 -7.51 -13.69
CA ILE A 329 -7.39 -6.30 -13.06
C ILE A 329 -7.26 -5.21 -14.11
N GLY A 330 -8.05 -4.16 -13.99
CA GLY A 330 -8.00 -3.03 -14.93
C GLY A 330 -7.00 -1.95 -14.52
N LEU A 331 -6.82 -1.74 -13.21
CA LEU A 331 -5.93 -0.70 -12.68
C LEU A 331 -5.29 -1.17 -11.38
N ILE A 332 -4.01 -0.83 -11.21
CA ILE A 332 -3.25 -1.06 -9.99
C ILE A 332 -2.71 0.29 -9.53
N GLU A 333 -3.11 0.73 -8.33
CA GLU A 333 -2.76 2.03 -7.78
C GLU A 333 -2.11 1.86 -6.40
N PRO A 334 -0.89 2.39 -6.19
CA PRO A 334 -0.36 2.55 -4.83
C PRO A 334 -1.16 3.63 -4.10
N LYS A 335 -1.54 3.36 -2.86
CA LYS A 335 -2.23 4.29 -1.97
C LYS A 335 -1.54 4.34 -0.62
N GLN A 336 -1.73 5.46 0.07
CA GLN A 336 -1.26 5.66 1.42
C GLN A 336 -2.44 6.06 2.31
N LYS A 337 -2.58 5.42 3.48
CA LYS A 337 -3.59 5.76 4.47
C LYS A 337 -2.98 5.63 5.86
N ASN A 338 -3.13 6.65 6.69
CA ASN A 338 -2.61 6.68 8.07
C ASN A 338 -1.11 6.35 8.18
N GLY A 339 -0.30 6.72 7.16
CA GLY A 339 1.13 6.40 7.12
C GLY A 339 1.48 5.00 6.62
N GLU A 340 0.51 4.13 6.40
CA GLU A 340 0.71 2.81 5.82
C GLU A 340 0.53 2.85 4.30
N SER A 341 1.47 2.23 3.59
CA SER A 341 1.39 2.06 2.14
C SER A 341 0.68 0.76 1.82
N PHE A 342 -0.26 0.80 0.90
CA PHE A 342 -0.94 -0.36 0.34
C PHE A 342 -1.19 -0.16 -1.15
N THR A 343 -1.53 -1.22 -1.84
CA THR A 343 -1.87 -1.16 -3.27
C THR A 343 -3.30 -1.63 -3.47
N VAL A 344 -4.04 -0.89 -4.28
CA VAL A 344 -5.41 -1.25 -4.66
C VAL A 344 -5.43 -1.72 -6.09
N ALA A 345 -5.94 -2.93 -6.32
CA ALA A 345 -6.28 -3.41 -7.64
C ALA A 345 -7.78 -3.24 -7.89
N ARG A 346 -8.12 -2.59 -9.00
CA ARG A 346 -9.49 -2.35 -9.43
C ARG A 346 -9.90 -3.29 -10.54
N VAL A 347 -11.02 -3.97 -10.32
CA VAL A 347 -11.69 -4.82 -11.30
C VAL A 347 -12.98 -4.15 -11.69
N TYR A 348 -13.12 -3.81 -12.98
CA TYR A 348 -14.32 -3.14 -13.48
C TYR A 348 -15.43 -4.15 -13.76
N LEU A 349 -16.56 -3.95 -13.09
CA LEU A 349 -17.72 -4.82 -13.16
C LEU A 349 -18.77 -4.17 -14.06
N HIS A 350 -19.30 -4.93 -15.01
CA HIS A 350 -20.33 -4.47 -15.92
C HIS A 350 -21.58 -5.34 -15.77
N ASN A 351 -22.75 -4.72 -15.79
CA ASN A 351 -24.04 -5.42 -15.74
C ASN A 351 -24.10 -6.47 -14.63
N THR A 352 -23.77 -6.06 -13.42
CA THR A 352 -23.73 -6.93 -12.23
C THR A 352 -24.92 -6.65 -11.32
N ASP A 353 -25.38 -7.69 -10.65
CA ASP A 353 -26.35 -7.65 -9.55
C ASP A 353 -25.69 -7.27 -8.20
N LEU A 354 -24.37 -7.06 -8.20
CA LEU A 354 -23.63 -6.67 -7.01
C LEU A 354 -23.96 -5.23 -6.63
N LYS A 355 -24.10 -5.02 -5.32
CA LYS A 355 -24.42 -3.70 -4.75
C LYS A 355 -23.18 -3.07 -4.13
N PRO A 356 -23.06 -1.74 -4.15
CA PRO A 356 -22.00 -1.04 -3.44
C PRO A 356 -21.99 -1.41 -1.95
N GLY A 357 -20.81 -1.58 -1.38
CA GLY A 357 -20.63 -2.02 0.00
C GLY A 357 -20.58 -3.53 0.21
N GLN A 358 -20.89 -4.34 -0.80
CA GLN A 358 -20.74 -5.80 -0.69
C GLN A 358 -19.27 -6.19 -0.61
N LEU A 359 -18.99 -7.10 0.32
CA LEU A 359 -17.65 -7.67 0.48
C LEU A 359 -17.46 -8.85 -0.48
N LEU A 360 -16.28 -8.89 -1.07
CA LEU A 360 -15.85 -9.91 -2.00
C LEU A 360 -14.63 -10.64 -1.47
N ALA A 361 -14.57 -11.94 -1.72
CA ALA A 361 -13.34 -12.71 -1.64
C ALA A 361 -12.89 -13.06 -3.06
N ALA A 362 -11.61 -12.99 -3.32
CA ALA A 362 -11.05 -13.32 -4.61
C ALA A 362 -9.78 -14.16 -4.49
N ASN A 363 -9.50 -14.92 -5.53
CA ASN A 363 -8.29 -15.71 -5.68
C ASN A 363 -7.56 -15.30 -6.95
N ILE A 364 -6.32 -14.85 -6.79
CA ILE A 364 -5.47 -14.45 -7.91
C ILE A 364 -4.42 -15.53 -8.14
N PRO A 365 -4.34 -16.14 -9.33
CA PRO A 365 -3.25 -17.04 -9.67
C PRO A 365 -1.96 -16.23 -9.91
N VAL A 366 -0.93 -16.52 -9.13
CA VAL A 366 0.41 -15.94 -9.29
C VAL A 366 1.36 -17.05 -9.71
N VAL A 367 2.14 -16.80 -10.75
CA VAL A 367 3.13 -17.74 -11.27
C VAL A 367 4.53 -17.21 -10.93
N LYS A 368 5.28 -17.99 -10.16
CA LYS A 368 6.70 -17.74 -9.91
C LYS A 368 7.54 -18.73 -10.68
N ASN A 369 8.38 -18.22 -11.55
CA ASN A 369 9.26 -19.03 -12.38
C ASN A 369 10.64 -19.15 -11.73
N SER A 370 11.17 -20.40 -11.73
CA SER A 370 12.57 -20.68 -11.39
C SER A 370 13.07 -20.19 -10.02
N ALA A 371 12.21 -20.16 -9.01
CA ALA A 371 12.57 -19.79 -7.64
C ALA A 371 13.00 -21.00 -6.80
N TYR A 372 13.73 -20.74 -5.71
CA TYR A 372 14.00 -21.73 -4.67
C TYR A 372 12.95 -21.66 -3.59
N TRP A 373 12.44 -22.81 -3.17
CA TRP A 373 11.35 -22.93 -2.22
C TRP A 373 11.76 -23.78 -1.03
N LEU A 374 11.44 -23.29 0.16
CA LEU A 374 11.62 -23.98 1.43
C LEU A 374 10.35 -23.93 2.26
N PRO A 375 10.05 -24.94 3.09
CA PRO A 375 9.01 -24.83 4.11
C PRO A 375 9.29 -23.65 5.05
N GLN A 376 8.22 -22.99 5.51
CA GLN A 376 8.34 -21.83 6.42
C GLN A 376 9.10 -22.18 7.69
N GLU A 377 8.98 -23.41 8.18
CA GLU A 377 9.67 -23.91 9.37
C GLU A 377 11.21 -23.95 9.22
N ALA A 378 11.72 -24.05 7.99
CA ALA A 378 13.15 -24.04 7.70
C ALA A 378 13.75 -22.62 7.71
N VAL A 379 12.93 -21.58 7.69
CA VAL A 379 13.35 -20.17 7.63
C VAL A 379 13.11 -19.49 8.97
N LEU A 380 14.18 -19.11 9.64
CA LEU A 380 14.10 -18.34 10.87
C LEU A 380 13.99 -16.86 10.54
N GLN A 381 12.95 -16.20 11.05
CA GLN A 381 12.77 -14.77 10.91
C GLN A 381 13.28 -14.04 12.15
N LEU A 382 14.31 -13.20 11.98
CA LEU A 382 14.91 -12.37 13.03
C LEU A 382 14.65 -10.89 12.70
N GLY A 383 13.48 -10.38 13.09
CA GLY A 383 13.04 -9.05 12.71
C GLY A 383 12.92 -8.92 11.19
N ILE A 384 13.73 -8.04 10.59
CA ILE A 384 13.76 -7.82 9.12
C ILE A 384 14.68 -8.80 8.38
N LYS A 385 15.47 -9.61 9.10
CA LYS A 385 16.42 -10.56 8.52
C LYS A 385 15.85 -11.96 8.57
N ALA A 386 16.07 -12.73 7.49
CA ALA A 386 15.78 -14.16 7.44
C ALA A 386 17.07 -14.98 7.42
N VAL A 387 17.08 -16.10 8.12
CA VAL A 387 18.25 -16.94 8.30
C VAL A 387 17.89 -18.39 7.99
N LEU A 388 18.76 -19.06 7.25
CA LEU A 388 18.75 -20.51 7.03
C LEU A 388 19.95 -21.13 7.75
N PHE A 389 19.75 -22.30 8.31
CA PHE A 389 20.86 -23.09 8.88
C PHE A 389 21.34 -24.11 7.84
N LYS A 390 22.44 -23.81 7.18
CA LYS A 390 23.09 -24.68 6.20
C LYS A 390 23.96 -25.75 6.91
N LYS A 391 23.87 -26.99 6.49
CA LYS A 391 24.72 -28.05 6.99
C LYS A 391 26.08 -28.01 6.30
N GLU A 392 27.15 -27.74 7.06
CA GLU A 392 28.54 -27.72 6.61
C GLU A 392 29.39 -28.59 7.52
N ASN A 393 30.08 -29.56 6.98
CA ASN A 393 30.94 -30.50 7.77
C ASN A 393 30.23 -31.14 8.98
N GLY A 394 28.94 -31.46 8.84
CA GLY A 394 28.12 -32.05 9.90
C GLY A 394 27.52 -31.08 10.89
N LEU A 395 27.81 -29.80 10.78
CA LEU A 395 27.34 -28.71 11.65
C LEU A 395 26.35 -27.79 10.93
N PHE A 396 25.44 -27.19 11.68
CA PHE A 396 24.51 -26.17 11.13
C PHE A 396 25.08 -24.78 11.32
N VAL A 397 25.31 -24.07 10.22
CA VAL A 397 25.85 -22.71 10.18
C VAL A 397 24.75 -21.75 9.75
N PRO A 398 24.47 -20.66 10.48
CA PRO A 398 23.45 -19.70 10.10
C PRO A 398 23.91 -18.82 8.93
N HIS A 399 23.12 -18.77 7.87
CA HIS A 399 23.32 -17.90 6.71
C HIS A 399 22.13 -16.97 6.54
N GLN A 400 22.41 -15.67 6.44
CA GLN A 400 21.38 -14.68 6.12
C GLN A 400 20.96 -14.84 4.66
N VAL A 401 19.64 -14.83 4.42
CA VAL A 401 19.06 -14.94 3.07
C VAL A 401 17.98 -13.90 2.86
N GLN A 402 17.74 -13.55 1.58
CA GLN A 402 16.63 -12.71 1.17
C GLN A 402 15.41 -13.60 0.85
N THR A 403 14.32 -13.35 1.54
CA THR A 403 13.06 -14.04 1.29
C THR A 403 12.19 -13.25 0.32
N GLY A 404 11.35 -13.95 -0.42
CA GLY A 404 10.31 -13.38 -1.25
C GLY A 404 8.92 -13.61 -0.65
N ILE A 405 7.99 -14.07 -1.47
CA ILE A 405 6.61 -14.34 -1.03
C ILE A 405 6.53 -15.56 -0.13
N LYS A 406 5.54 -15.50 0.80
CA LYS A 406 5.18 -16.65 1.66
C LYS A 406 3.79 -17.11 1.27
N VAL A 407 3.67 -18.35 0.83
CA VAL A 407 2.39 -18.91 0.36
C VAL A 407 2.31 -20.38 0.68
N ASN A 408 1.16 -20.84 1.18
CA ASN A 408 0.87 -22.26 1.47
C ASN A 408 1.95 -22.96 2.30
N GLY A 409 2.49 -22.29 3.31
CA GLY A 409 3.54 -22.84 4.18
C GLY A 409 4.93 -22.92 3.54
N MET A 410 5.11 -22.39 2.32
CA MET A 410 6.38 -22.29 1.62
C MET A 410 6.84 -20.84 1.55
N VAL A 411 8.16 -20.66 1.57
CA VAL A 411 8.84 -19.36 1.46
C VAL A 411 9.75 -19.37 0.24
N GLU A 412 9.61 -18.36 -0.60
CA GLU A 412 10.52 -18.10 -1.72
C GLU A 412 11.87 -17.58 -1.18
N ILE A 413 12.97 -18.16 -1.64
CA ILE A 413 14.32 -17.66 -1.38
C ILE A 413 14.88 -17.07 -2.67
N LYS A 414 15.27 -15.79 -2.60
CA LYS A 414 15.79 -15.05 -3.77
C LYS A 414 17.25 -15.34 -4.06
N ASP A 415 18.00 -15.75 -3.02
CA ASP A 415 19.40 -16.09 -3.15
C ASP A 415 19.57 -17.44 -3.84
N SER A 416 20.71 -17.63 -4.50
CA SER A 416 21.07 -18.92 -5.08
C SER A 416 21.52 -19.87 -3.98
N ILE A 417 20.62 -20.77 -3.60
CA ILE A 417 20.86 -21.80 -2.57
C ILE A 417 20.93 -23.21 -3.21
N TYR A 418 21.44 -23.28 -4.42
CA TYR A 418 21.59 -24.52 -5.14
C TYR A 418 22.45 -25.50 -4.34
N ASN A 419 22.03 -26.80 -4.23
CA ASN A 419 22.67 -27.86 -3.48
C ASN A 419 22.90 -27.61 -1.97
N TRP A 420 22.26 -26.63 -1.38
CA TRP A 420 22.31 -26.47 0.08
C TRP A 420 21.51 -27.59 0.75
N GLN A 421 22.07 -28.15 1.81
CA GLN A 421 21.34 -28.93 2.79
C GLN A 421 21.03 -28.02 3.96
N VAL A 422 19.76 -27.71 4.19
CA VAL A 422 19.32 -26.82 5.24
C VAL A 422 18.51 -27.57 6.29
N ALA A 423 18.52 -27.08 7.53
CA ALA A 423 17.71 -27.66 8.59
C ALA A 423 16.22 -27.58 8.22
N LYS A 424 15.48 -28.69 8.36
CA LYS A 424 14.04 -28.74 8.08
C LYS A 424 13.25 -27.84 9.01
N ASN A 425 13.68 -27.72 10.26
CA ASN A 425 13.07 -26.83 11.25
C ASN A 425 14.15 -25.97 11.91
N ALA A 426 14.17 -24.68 11.57
CA ALA A 426 15.13 -23.73 12.09
C ALA A 426 14.86 -23.34 13.54
N GLY A 427 13.61 -23.47 14.03
CA GLY A 427 13.22 -23.11 15.39
C GLY A 427 13.95 -23.90 16.45
N PHE A 428 14.22 -25.18 16.24
CA PHE A 428 14.95 -26.02 17.19
C PHE A 428 16.42 -25.63 17.36
N LEU A 429 16.97 -24.83 16.46
CA LEU A 429 18.36 -24.40 16.51
C LEU A 429 18.52 -23.05 17.25
N VAL A 430 17.43 -22.36 17.53
CA VAL A 430 17.43 -21.04 18.20
C VAL A 430 17.69 -21.20 19.69
N ASP A 431 17.11 -22.19 20.34
CA ASP A 431 17.26 -22.43 21.78
C ASP A 431 18.70 -22.79 22.18
N SER A 432 19.47 -23.36 21.24
CA SER A 432 20.87 -23.72 21.47
C SER A 432 21.85 -22.60 21.08
N ALA A 433 21.41 -21.57 20.36
CA ALA A 433 22.26 -20.49 19.87
C ALA A 433 21.75 -19.14 20.39
N SER A 434 21.95 -18.87 21.68
CA SER A 434 21.56 -17.58 22.29
C SER A 434 22.22 -16.35 21.63
N PHE A 435 23.21 -16.55 20.75
CA PHE A 435 23.92 -15.48 20.03
C PHE A 435 24.22 -15.87 18.58
N ILE A 436 23.24 -15.70 17.69
CA ILE A 436 23.47 -15.88 16.26
C ILE A 436 24.26 -14.68 15.72
N ARG A 437 25.56 -14.85 15.52
CA ARG A 437 26.38 -13.89 14.77
C ARG A 437 26.24 -14.19 13.29
N LEU A 438 25.63 -13.26 12.56
CA LEU A 438 25.50 -13.37 11.12
C LEU A 438 26.83 -12.97 10.45
N THR A 439 27.51 -13.90 9.82
CA THR A 439 28.60 -13.58 8.92
C THR A 439 28.00 -12.97 7.65
N SER A 440 28.23 -11.68 7.42
CA SER A 440 27.89 -11.05 6.16
C SER A 440 28.85 -11.59 5.09
N ASN A 441 28.34 -12.36 4.14
CA ASN A 441 29.07 -12.69 2.94
C ASN A 441 29.23 -11.41 2.10
N ASN A 442 30.34 -10.70 2.27
CA ASN A 442 30.84 -9.78 1.27
C ASN A 442 31.40 -10.64 0.10
N SER A 443 30.55 -11.09 -0.80
CA SER A 443 30.98 -11.53 -2.11
C SER A 443 31.29 -10.30 -2.95
N LYS A 444 32.58 -10.12 -3.24
CA LYS A 444 33.07 -9.28 -4.33
C LYS A 444 32.50 -9.73 -5.67
#